data_4f34f1ead5e80ace3d9366c9416c323f
#
_entry.id   4f34f1ead5e80ace3d9366c9416c323f
#
_cell.length_a   1.000
_cell.length_b   1.000
_cell.length_c   1.000
_cell.angle_alpha   90.00
_cell.angle_beta   90.00
_cell.angle_gamma   90.00
#
_symmetry.space_group_name_H-M   'P 1'
#
loop_
_entity.id
_entity.type
_entity.pdbx_description
1 polymer ?
#
loop_
_entity_poly.entity_id
_entity_poly.type
_entity_poly.pdbx_seq_one_letter_code
_entity_poly.pdbx_strand_id
1 'polypeptide(L)'
;MVFDFNGVIADDETPHLLCFQQALAEAGLTLTAHDYYGAYLGMDERTCTRLLLEQRDGVCDEAKILRITDRKADLFRAHTAHHRPPLFAGAADFVLAAKGRYRLAIASGGRRAQIEDALAGSAIEQAFEVMVTAEDCPIGKPDPAIYLLACDRLNANRGTAERIIPSQCLVIEDSLAGIRSARAAGMRVLAVSTTYPLEMLNEAELVFRGLHDMTPQTAIDALALAGSRCQSAAFSTPSKDE
;
A
#
# COMPACT_ATOMS: atom_id res chain seq x y z
N MET A 1 0.59 11.01 -7.63
CA MET A 1 1.11 9.70 -7.21
C MET A 1 0.53 9.34 -5.87
N VAL A 2 0.14 8.09 -5.66
CA VAL A 2 -0.39 7.59 -4.39
C VAL A 2 0.53 6.48 -3.92
N PHE A 3 1.00 6.56 -2.69
CA PHE A 3 1.95 5.61 -2.12
C PHE A 3 1.25 4.76 -1.08
N ASP A 4 1.45 3.45 -1.11
CA ASP A 4 1.35 2.71 0.14
C ASP A 4 2.47 3.15 1.08
N PHE A 5 2.36 2.81 2.37
CA PHE A 5 3.31 3.28 3.37
C PHE A 5 4.24 2.17 3.84
N ASN A 6 3.69 1.13 4.46
CA ASN A 6 4.47 0.00 4.96
C ASN A 6 4.99 -0.82 3.75
N GLY A 7 6.24 -1.21 3.76
CA GLY A 7 6.83 -1.92 2.64
C GLY A 7 7.21 -1.05 1.43
N VAL A 8 6.71 0.20 1.33
CA VAL A 8 7.05 1.15 0.25
C VAL A 8 7.90 2.31 0.77
N ILE A 9 7.42 3.00 1.80
CA ILE A 9 8.11 4.16 2.42
C ILE A 9 8.86 3.71 3.66
N ALA A 10 8.21 2.99 4.59
CA ALA A 10 8.78 2.54 5.85
C ALA A 10 9.10 1.03 5.82
N ASP A 11 10.27 0.69 6.36
CA ASP A 11 10.72 -0.69 6.56
C ASP A 11 10.32 -1.13 7.99
N ASP A 12 9.06 -1.47 8.14
CA ASP A 12 8.45 -1.77 9.45
C ASP A 12 7.63 -3.07 9.48
N GLU A 13 7.67 -3.87 8.42
CA GLU A 13 6.88 -5.08 8.30
C GLU A 13 7.21 -6.12 9.38
N THR A 14 8.49 -6.28 9.71
CA THR A 14 8.91 -7.22 10.77
C THR A 14 8.34 -6.83 12.14
N PRO A 15 8.47 -5.59 12.66
CA PRO A 15 7.82 -5.20 13.90
C PRO A 15 6.29 -5.27 13.84
N HIS A 16 5.67 -5.00 12.67
CA HIS A 16 4.23 -5.17 12.50
C HIS A 16 3.80 -6.62 12.72
N LEU A 17 4.48 -7.57 12.08
CA LEU A 17 4.20 -9.00 12.25
C LEU A 17 4.39 -9.44 13.71
N LEU A 18 5.51 -9.10 14.34
CA LEU A 18 5.81 -9.52 15.72
C LEU A 18 4.76 -9.02 16.72
N CYS A 19 4.39 -7.73 16.62
CA CYS A 19 3.37 -7.15 17.49
C CYS A 19 1.98 -7.77 17.24
N PHE A 20 1.68 -8.08 15.98
CA PHE A 20 0.42 -8.73 15.63
C PHE A 20 0.35 -10.17 16.14
N GLN A 21 1.43 -10.94 15.96
CA GLN A 21 1.54 -12.29 16.53
C GLN A 21 1.36 -12.28 18.05
N GLN A 22 1.95 -11.33 18.76
CA GLN A 22 1.81 -11.19 20.20
C GLN A 22 0.36 -10.87 20.59
N ALA A 23 -0.28 -9.89 19.96
CA ALA A 23 -1.67 -9.51 20.25
C ALA A 23 -2.65 -10.66 19.98
N LEU A 24 -2.43 -11.41 18.90
CA LEU A 24 -3.22 -12.60 18.57
C LEU A 24 -3.01 -13.72 19.59
N ALA A 25 -1.77 -13.98 20.01
CA ALA A 25 -1.46 -15.01 20.99
C ALA A 25 -2.11 -14.73 22.35
N GLU A 26 -2.13 -13.46 22.80
CA GLU A 26 -2.85 -13.02 24.01
C GLU A 26 -4.37 -13.29 23.91
N ALA A 27 -4.93 -13.35 22.69
CA ALA A 27 -6.33 -13.67 22.42
C ALA A 27 -6.58 -15.16 22.10
N GLY A 28 -5.55 -16.01 22.22
CA GLY A 28 -5.61 -17.44 21.93
C GLY A 28 -5.68 -17.79 20.45
N LEU A 29 -5.18 -16.89 19.57
CA LEU A 29 -5.05 -17.08 18.13
C LEU A 29 -3.58 -17.27 17.77
N THR A 30 -3.32 -18.01 16.70
CA THR A 30 -1.97 -18.23 16.17
C THR A 30 -1.91 -17.72 14.74
N LEU A 31 -0.85 -16.98 14.42
CA LEU A 31 -0.52 -16.56 13.06
C LEU A 31 0.97 -16.87 12.82
N THR A 32 1.24 -17.77 11.88
CA THR A 32 2.63 -18.03 11.49
C THR A 32 3.14 -16.97 10.53
N ALA A 33 4.46 -16.75 10.45
CA ALA A 33 5.04 -15.88 9.45
C ALA A 33 4.71 -16.37 8.03
N HIS A 34 4.70 -17.69 7.81
CA HIS A 34 4.33 -18.28 6.52
C HIS A 34 2.90 -17.90 6.11
N ASP A 35 1.92 -18.02 6.99
CA ASP A 35 0.53 -17.67 6.69
C ASP A 35 0.38 -16.16 6.50
N TYR A 36 1.07 -15.36 7.32
CA TYR A 36 1.05 -13.91 7.19
C TYR A 36 1.52 -13.45 5.81
N TYR A 37 2.73 -13.85 5.41
CA TYR A 37 3.28 -13.49 4.10
C TYR A 37 2.54 -14.15 2.93
N GLY A 38 1.92 -15.32 3.15
CA GLY A 38 1.20 -16.04 2.11
C GLY A 38 -0.21 -15.53 1.83
N ALA A 39 -0.94 -15.07 2.86
CA ALA A 39 -2.36 -14.82 2.75
C ALA A 39 -2.84 -13.45 3.27
N TYR A 40 -2.13 -12.83 4.23
CA TYR A 40 -2.66 -11.67 4.95
C TYR A 40 -1.90 -10.36 4.70
N LEU A 41 -0.69 -10.45 4.18
CA LEU A 41 0.16 -9.28 3.96
C LEU A 41 -0.49 -8.28 3.01
N GLY A 42 -0.43 -6.99 3.36
CA GLY A 42 -1.05 -5.90 2.63
C GLY A 42 -2.55 -5.69 2.93
N MET A 43 -3.16 -6.58 3.73
CA MET A 43 -4.49 -6.36 4.30
C MET A 43 -4.38 -5.55 5.59
N ASP A 44 -5.44 -4.82 5.93
CA ASP A 44 -5.52 -4.16 7.24
C ASP A 44 -5.72 -5.17 8.38
N GLU A 45 -5.32 -4.80 9.58
CA GLU A 45 -5.33 -5.67 10.76
C GLU A 45 -6.72 -6.15 11.16
N ARG A 46 -7.77 -5.36 10.92
CA ARG A 46 -9.15 -5.76 11.22
C ARG A 46 -9.62 -6.85 10.29
N THR A 47 -9.34 -6.72 9.01
CA THR A 47 -9.65 -7.75 8.00
C THR A 47 -8.91 -9.04 8.30
N CYS A 48 -7.60 -8.99 8.59
CA CYS A 48 -6.82 -10.18 8.98
C CYS A 48 -7.39 -10.84 10.24
N THR A 49 -7.67 -10.07 11.28
CA THR A 49 -8.21 -10.61 12.55
C THR A 49 -9.57 -11.24 12.33
N ARG A 50 -10.43 -10.63 11.52
CA ARG A 50 -11.75 -11.17 11.16
C ARG A 50 -11.62 -12.53 10.51
N LEU A 51 -10.80 -12.64 9.46
CA LEU A 51 -10.58 -13.90 8.75
C LEU A 51 -10.04 -15.01 9.66
N LEU A 52 -9.10 -14.68 10.56
CA LEU A 52 -8.57 -15.64 11.53
C LEU A 52 -9.64 -16.12 12.53
N LEU A 53 -10.52 -15.23 12.99
CA LEU A 53 -11.62 -15.59 13.88
C LEU A 53 -12.67 -16.44 13.17
N GLU A 54 -13.04 -16.09 11.94
CA GLU A 54 -13.98 -16.86 11.13
C GLU A 54 -13.46 -18.25 10.83
N GLN A 55 -12.19 -18.40 10.50
CA GLN A 55 -11.56 -19.71 10.27
C GLN A 55 -11.54 -20.59 11.52
N ARG A 56 -11.32 -20.00 12.71
CA ARG A 56 -11.23 -20.75 13.95
C ARG A 56 -12.60 -21.03 14.57
N ASP A 57 -13.43 -20.00 14.71
CA ASP A 57 -14.65 -20.03 15.54
C ASP A 57 -15.93 -20.08 14.68
N GLY A 58 -15.83 -19.85 13.36
CA GLY A 58 -16.98 -19.74 12.45
C GLY A 58 -17.83 -18.49 12.70
N VAL A 59 -17.39 -17.59 13.57
CA VAL A 59 -18.16 -16.39 13.99
C VAL A 59 -17.25 -15.17 14.02
N CYS A 60 -17.78 -14.03 13.57
CA CYS A 60 -17.14 -12.73 13.66
C CYS A 60 -17.55 -12.02 14.96
N ASP A 61 -16.59 -11.73 15.83
CA ASP A 61 -16.78 -10.93 17.05
C ASP A 61 -16.05 -9.58 16.89
N GLU A 62 -16.81 -8.54 16.53
CA GLU A 62 -16.27 -7.19 16.31
C GLU A 62 -15.60 -6.62 17.57
N ALA A 63 -16.12 -6.91 18.76
CA ALA A 63 -15.51 -6.45 20.01
C ALA A 63 -14.14 -7.12 20.23
N LYS A 64 -14.01 -8.40 19.85
CA LYS A 64 -12.75 -9.13 19.93
C LYS A 64 -11.75 -8.62 18.90
N ILE A 65 -12.20 -8.32 17.67
CA ILE A 65 -11.38 -7.71 16.62
C ILE A 65 -10.78 -6.39 17.13
N LEU A 66 -11.62 -5.49 17.64
CA LEU A 66 -11.17 -4.21 18.17
C LEU A 66 -10.14 -4.37 19.30
N ARG A 67 -10.39 -5.24 20.27
CA ARG A 67 -9.43 -5.51 21.36
C ARG A 67 -8.07 -5.98 20.85
N ILE A 68 -8.04 -6.88 19.87
CA ILE A 68 -6.80 -7.41 19.30
C ILE A 68 -6.05 -6.31 18.54
N THR A 69 -6.74 -5.56 17.69
CA THR A 69 -6.12 -4.51 16.88
C THR A 69 -5.65 -3.33 17.73
N ASP A 70 -6.37 -2.95 18.79
CA ASP A 70 -5.94 -1.93 19.73
C ASP A 70 -4.73 -2.39 20.54
N ARG A 71 -4.75 -3.64 21.02
CA ARG A 71 -3.60 -4.23 21.71
C ARG A 71 -2.35 -4.26 20.83
N LYS A 72 -2.49 -4.65 19.55
CA LYS A 72 -1.38 -4.60 18.59
C LYS A 72 -0.85 -3.18 18.41
N ALA A 73 -1.73 -2.18 18.30
CA ALA A 73 -1.31 -0.79 18.18
C ALA A 73 -0.53 -0.30 19.40
N ASP A 74 -0.92 -0.71 20.62
CA ASP A 74 -0.18 -0.38 21.85
C ASP A 74 1.20 -1.03 21.87
N LEU A 75 1.31 -2.29 21.48
CA LEU A 75 2.57 -3.01 21.37
C LEU A 75 3.49 -2.36 20.34
N PHE A 76 2.96 -2.01 19.17
CA PHE A 76 3.72 -1.36 18.11
C PHE A 76 4.22 0.03 18.56
N ARG A 77 3.37 0.82 19.19
CA ARG A 77 3.76 2.14 19.75
C ARG A 77 4.87 2.00 20.79
N ALA A 78 4.76 1.02 21.68
CA ALA A 78 5.81 0.76 22.68
C ALA A 78 7.13 0.33 22.03
N HIS A 79 7.07 -0.48 20.97
CA HIS A 79 8.25 -0.90 20.21
C HIS A 79 8.90 0.29 19.49
N THR A 80 8.13 1.09 18.75
CA THR A 80 8.62 2.20 17.92
C THR A 80 9.06 3.41 18.73
N ALA A 81 8.60 3.57 19.97
CA ALA A 81 9.08 4.60 20.90
C ALA A 81 10.61 4.55 21.12
N HIS A 82 11.20 3.35 20.98
CA HIS A 82 12.64 3.13 21.17
C HIS A 82 13.35 2.73 19.86
N HIS A 83 12.60 2.31 18.84
CA HIS A 83 13.13 1.79 17.60
C HIS A 83 12.29 2.29 16.41
N ARG A 84 12.48 3.58 16.06
CA ARG A 84 11.76 4.14 14.91
C ARG A 84 12.11 3.34 13.64
N PRO A 85 11.11 2.87 12.89
CA PRO A 85 11.36 2.19 11.63
C PRO A 85 12.13 3.08 10.66
N PRO A 86 13.16 2.58 9.98
CA PRO A 86 13.83 3.33 8.94
C PRO A 86 12.93 3.50 7.71
N LEU A 87 13.19 4.53 6.93
CA LEU A 87 12.64 4.61 5.59
C LEU A 87 13.46 3.71 4.65
N PHE A 88 12.80 3.10 3.69
CA PHE A 88 13.49 2.34 2.66
C PHE A 88 14.49 3.20 1.89
N ALA A 89 15.58 2.57 1.45
CA ALA A 89 16.60 3.25 0.63
C ALA A 89 15.96 3.87 -0.62
N GLY A 90 16.25 5.16 -0.86
CA GLY A 90 15.72 5.91 -1.99
C GLY A 90 14.28 6.41 -1.82
N ALA A 91 13.54 6.01 -0.78
CA ALA A 91 12.15 6.47 -0.59
C ALA A 91 12.07 7.98 -0.41
N ALA A 92 12.91 8.55 0.45
CA ALA A 92 12.94 10.00 0.66
C ALA A 92 13.34 10.75 -0.63
N ASP A 93 14.36 10.29 -1.33
CA ASP A 93 14.85 10.93 -2.56
C ASP A 93 13.78 10.89 -3.67
N PHE A 94 13.10 9.74 -3.83
CA PHE A 94 12.03 9.58 -4.80
C PHE A 94 10.85 10.53 -4.49
N VAL A 95 10.40 10.59 -3.25
CA VAL A 95 9.29 11.47 -2.82
C VAL A 95 9.67 12.94 -3.00
N LEU A 96 10.89 13.34 -2.62
CA LEU A 96 11.37 14.73 -2.81
C LEU A 96 11.47 15.10 -4.29
N ALA A 97 11.94 14.20 -5.13
CA ALA A 97 12.00 14.42 -6.59
C ALA A 97 10.60 14.50 -7.23
N ALA A 98 9.60 13.84 -6.64
CA ALA A 98 8.20 13.90 -7.08
C ALA A 98 7.49 15.17 -6.58
N LYS A 99 7.87 15.68 -5.40
CA LYS A 99 7.27 16.86 -4.77
C LYS A 99 7.35 18.09 -5.69
N GLY A 100 6.24 18.80 -5.82
CA GLY A 100 6.13 19.98 -6.67
C GLY A 100 5.92 19.71 -8.17
N ARG A 101 6.17 18.46 -8.63
CA ARG A 101 5.87 18.01 -10.00
C ARG A 101 4.56 17.24 -10.07
N TYR A 102 4.30 16.45 -9.04
CA TYR A 102 3.11 15.60 -8.91
C TYR A 102 2.43 15.90 -7.60
N ARG A 103 1.14 15.60 -7.55
CA ARG A 103 0.40 15.57 -6.29
C ARG A 103 0.67 14.24 -5.59
N LEU A 104 0.97 14.31 -4.30
CA LEU A 104 1.39 13.16 -3.52
C LEU A 104 0.37 12.85 -2.43
N ALA A 105 -0.02 11.58 -2.35
CA ALA A 105 -0.87 11.06 -1.29
C ALA A 105 -0.29 9.76 -0.72
N ILE A 106 -0.60 9.50 0.54
CA ILE A 106 -0.44 8.19 1.18
C ILE A 106 -1.83 7.52 1.22
N ALA A 107 -1.89 6.22 0.93
CA ALA A 107 -3.07 5.37 1.09
C ALA A 107 -2.66 4.05 1.73
N SER A 108 -2.78 3.94 3.05
CA SER A 108 -2.24 2.84 3.86
C SER A 108 -3.30 2.21 4.75
N GLY A 109 -3.25 0.88 4.90
CA GLY A 109 -3.99 0.15 5.93
C GLY A 109 -3.48 0.34 7.36
N GLY A 110 -2.38 1.10 7.53
CA GLY A 110 -1.83 1.47 8.82
C GLY A 110 -2.63 2.57 9.52
N ARG A 111 -2.39 2.74 10.82
CA ARG A 111 -3.00 3.81 11.61
C ARG A 111 -2.29 5.15 11.38
N ARG A 112 -3.05 6.24 11.34
CA ARG A 112 -2.53 7.60 11.10
C ARG A 112 -1.36 7.94 12.02
N ALA A 113 -1.51 7.73 13.32
CA ALA A 113 -0.48 8.06 14.30
C ALA A 113 0.84 7.31 14.04
N GLN A 114 0.79 6.05 13.57
CA GLN A 114 1.99 5.27 13.24
C GLN A 114 2.74 5.84 12.04
N ILE A 115 2.00 6.29 11.02
CA ILE A 115 2.56 6.91 9.81
C ILE A 115 3.17 8.27 10.16
N GLU A 116 2.47 9.10 10.94
CA GLU A 116 2.96 10.41 11.37
C GLU A 116 4.22 10.27 12.25
N ASP A 117 4.25 9.32 13.19
CA ASP A 117 5.42 9.03 14.01
C ASP A 117 6.62 8.56 13.19
N ALA A 118 6.39 7.73 12.17
CA ALA A 118 7.47 7.26 11.29
C ALA A 118 8.02 8.38 10.40
N LEU A 119 7.18 9.30 9.95
CA LEU A 119 7.58 10.44 9.11
C LEU A 119 8.19 11.59 9.91
N ALA A 120 7.89 11.72 11.21
CA ALA A 120 8.29 12.85 12.04
C ALA A 120 9.79 13.13 11.99
N GLY A 121 10.17 14.37 11.66
CA GLY A 121 11.56 14.80 11.51
C GLY A 121 12.29 14.25 10.28
N SER A 122 11.61 13.50 9.39
CA SER A 122 12.17 13.11 8.11
C SER A 122 12.07 14.23 7.07
N ALA A 123 12.90 14.17 6.03
CA ALA A 123 12.87 15.15 4.94
C ALA A 123 11.52 15.16 4.18
N ILE A 124 10.71 14.10 4.29
CA ILE A 124 9.45 13.93 3.59
C ILE A 124 8.20 14.08 4.47
N GLU A 125 8.37 14.47 5.73
CA GLU A 125 7.26 14.68 6.67
C GLU A 125 6.13 15.56 6.10
N GLN A 126 6.49 16.61 5.37
CA GLN A 126 5.58 17.57 4.76
C GLN A 126 5.46 17.40 3.22
N ALA A 127 5.70 16.20 2.71
CA ALA A 127 5.68 15.99 1.27
C ALA A 127 4.29 15.60 0.72
N PHE A 128 3.44 15.02 1.54
CA PHE A 128 2.15 14.49 1.11
C PHE A 128 1.02 15.48 1.37
N GLU A 129 0.20 15.73 0.35
CA GLU A 129 -0.97 16.61 0.45
C GLU A 129 -2.17 15.91 1.11
N VAL A 130 -2.22 14.60 0.98
CA VAL A 130 -3.31 13.76 1.47
C VAL A 130 -2.74 12.52 2.14
N MET A 131 -3.34 12.13 3.24
CA MET A 131 -3.12 10.86 3.91
C MET A 131 -4.48 10.19 4.16
N VAL A 132 -4.65 8.99 3.61
CA VAL A 132 -5.80 8.10 3.84
C VAL A 132 -5.31 6.88 4.59
N THR A 133 -5.96 6.57 5.69
CA THR A 133 -5.52 5.56 6.66
C THR A 133 -6.67 4.59 7.00
N ALA A 134 -6.40 3.58 7.79
CA ALA A 134 -7.42 2.62 8.23
C ALA A 134 -8.60 3.29 8.95
N GLU A 135 -8.37 4.43 9.62
CA GLU A 135 -9.43 5.21 10.29
C GLU A 135 -10.36 5.93 9.30
N ASP A 136 -9.84 6.27 8.12
CA ASP A 136 -10.60 6.97 7.08
C ASP A 136 -11.41 6.00 6.20
N CYS A 137 -10.94 4.76 6.05
CA CYS A 137 -11.50 3.76 5.15
C CYS A 137 -11.63 2.41 5.87
N PRO A 138 -12.85 2.04 6.31
CA PRO A 138 -13.06 0.81 7.08
C PRO A 138 -12.98 -0.47 6.24
N ILE A 139 -12.98 -0.35 4.91
CA ILE A 139 -12.83 -1.47 3.98
C ILE A 139 -11.39 -1.49 3.49
N GLY A 140 -10.66 -2.55 3.87
CA GLY A 140 -9.24 -2.71 3.55
C GLY A 140 -8.98 -3.25 2.15
N LYS A 141 -7.72 -3.17 1.73
CA LYS A 141 -7.22 -3.83 0.52
C LYS A 141 -7.54 -5.34 0.58
N PRO A 142 -7.97 -5.97 -0.50
CA PRO A 142 -7.88 -5.55 -1.90
C PRO A 142 -9.06 -4.71 -2.43
N ASP A 143 -9.98 -4.24 -1.58
CA ASP A 143 -11.04 -3.32 -2.03
C ASP A 143 -10.45 -2.00 -2.54
N PRO A 144 -10.98 -1.39 -3.63
CA PRO A 144 -10.45 -0.15 -4.21
C PRO A 144 -10.70 1.10 -3.37
N ALA A 145 -11.53 1.04 -2.34
CA ALA A 145 -12.05 2.20 -1.62
C ALA A 145 -10.97 3.16 -1.12
N ILE A 146 -9.86 2.63 -0.59
CA ILE A 146 -8.79 3.46 -0.03
C ILE A 146 -8.09 4.32 -1.11
N TYR A 147 -7.85 3.76 -2.30
CA TYR A 147 -7.22 4.48 -3.40
C TYR A 147 -8.18 5.48 -4.06
N LEU A 148 -9.45 5.10 -4.20
CA LEU A 148 -10.50 6.02 -4.69
C LEU A 148 -10.66 7.19 -3.74
N LEU A 149 -10.69 6.97 -2.43
CA LEU A 149 -10.76 8.02 -1.43
C LEU A 149 -9.53 8.95 -1.48
N ALA A 150 -8.33 8.41 -1.69
CA ALA A 150 -7.12 9.22 -1.87
C ALA A 150 -7.23 10.12 -3.11
N CYS A 151 -7.73 9.60 -4.24
CA CYS A 151 -7.98 10.38 -5.45
C CYS A 151 -9.02 11.48 -5.21
N ASP A 152 -10.12 11.17 -4.54
CA ASP A 152 -11.17 12.15 -4.22
C ASP A 152 -10.66 13.26 -3.30
N ARG A 153 -9.89 12.93 -2.27
CA ARG A 153 -9.27 13.93 -1.37
C ARG A 153 -8.25 14.80 -2.10
N LEU A 154 -7.49 14.25 -3.03
CA LEU A 154 -6.61 15.04 -3.90
C LEU A 154 -7.41 16.03 -4.76
N ASN A 155 -8.67 15.76 -5.04
CA ASN A 155 -9.56 16.62 -5.81
C ASN A 155 -10.40 17.61 -4.97
N ALA A 156 -10.40 17.53 -3.65
CA ALA A 156 -11.37 18.18 -2.77
C ALA A 156 -11.49 19.70 -2.95
N ASN A 157 -10.44 20.38 -3.38
CA ASN A 157 -10.42 21.84 -3.54
C ASN A 157 -10.16 22.26 -5.01
N ARG A 158 -10.55 21.43 -5.99
CA ARG A 158 -10.29 21.70 -7.41
C ARG A 158 -11.56 21.99 -8.19
N GLY A 159 -11.43 22.89 -9.17
CA GLY A 159 -12.45 23.06 -10.20
C GLY A 159 -12.61 21.80 -11.06
N THR A 160 -13.76 21.65 -11.69
CA THR A 160 -14.09 20.44 -12.50
C THR A 160 -13.10 20.17 -13.64
N ALA A 161 -12.54 21.22 -14.22
CA ALA A 161 -11.56 21.11 -15.32
C ALA A 161 -10.18 20.60 -14.90
N GLU A 162 -9.87 20.62 -13.61
CA GLU A 162 -8.57 20.20 -13.06
C GLU A 162 -8.63 18.90 -12.26
N ARG A 163 -9.77 18.21 -12.30
CA ARG A 163 -9.95 16.96 -11.55
C ARG A 163 -9.07 15.85 -12.11
N ILE A 164 -8.37 15.19 -11.20
CA ILE A 164 -7.60 13.98 -11.48
C ILE A 164 -8.59 12.82 -11.52
N ILE A 165 -8.51 11.99 -12.57
CA ILE A 165 -9.26 10.73 -12.66
C ILE A 165 -8.35 9.54 -12.28
N PRO A 166 -8.92 8.41 -11.83
CA PRO A 166 -8.13 7.25 -11.39
C PRO A 166 -7.05 6.82 -12.41
N SER A 167 -7.35 6.78 -13.69
CA SER A 167 -6.38 6.39 -14.75
C SER A 167 -5.17 7.32 -14.89
N GLN A 168 -5.22 8.51 -14.31
CA GLN A 168 -4.10 9.46 -14.22
C GLN A 168 -3.28 9.28 -12.92
N CYS A 169 -3.74 8.41 -12.02
CA CYS A 169 -3.02 8.11 -10.79
C CYS A 169 -2.03 6.98 -11.02
N LEU A 170 -0.83 7.17 -10.49
CA LEU A 170 0.17 6.11 -10.33
C LEU A 170 0.23 5.74 -8.86
N VAL A 171 -0.06 4.47 -8.57
CA VAL A 171 0.10 3.87 -7.26
C VAL A 171 1.46 3.19 -7.18
N ILE A 172 2.13 3.33 -6.03
CA ILE A 172 3.37 2.63 -5.70
C ILE A 172 3.06 1.71 -4.55
N GLU A 173 3.29 0.42 -4.75
CA GLU A 173 2.88 -0.69 -3.89
C GLU A 173 3.96 -1.76 -3.77
N ASP A 174 3.84 -2.63 -2.75
CA ASP A 174 4.74 -3.77 -2.52
C ASP A 174 3.96 -5.10 -2.32
N SER A 175 2.63 -5.04 -2.19
CA SER A 175 1.78 -6.17 -1.82
C SER A 175 0.78 -6.58 -2.90
N LEU A 176 0.43 -7.87 -2.92
CA LEU A 176 -0.58 -8.40 -3.86
C LEU A 176 -1.96 -7.79 -3.60
N ALA A 177 -2.33 -7.63 -2.33
CA ALA A 177 -3.62 -7.03 -1.97
C ALA A 177 -3.72 -5.57 -2.42
N GLY A 178 -2.63 -4.80 -2.24
CA GLY A 178 -2.58 -3.42 -2.66
C GLY A 178 -2.55 -3.23 -4.16
N ILE A 179 -1.80 -4.06 -4.89
CA ILE A 179 -1.80 -4.05 -6.37
C ILE A 179 -3.22 -4.30 -6.91
N ARG A 180 -3.93 -5.30 -6.37
CA ARG A 180 -5.31 -5.61 -6.77
C ARG A 180 -6.26 -4.47 -6.45
N SER A 181 -6.11 -3.85 -5.28
CA SER A 181 -6.90 -2.69 -4.85
C SER A 181 -6.73 -1.51 -5.80
N ALA A 182 -5.49 -1.15 -6.13
CA ALA A 182 -5.17 -0.06 -7.04
C ALA A 182 -5.69 -0.31 -8.47
N ARG A 183 -5.53 -1.53 -8.97
CA ARG A 183 -6.07 -1.95 -10.28
C ARG A 183 -7.60 -1.91 -10.31
N ALA A 184 -8.25 -2.39 -9.26
CA ALA A 184 -9.72 -2.32 -9.12
C ALA A 184 -10.22 -0.86 -9.05
N ALA A 185 -9.40 0.06 -8.52
CA ALA A 185 -9.66 1.50 -8.57
C ALA A 185 -9.47 2.12 -9.98
N GLY A 186 -8.99 1.36 -10.95
CA GLY A 186 -8.68 1.86 -12.30
C GLY A 186 -7.41 2.71 -12.37
N MET A 187 -6.50 2.54 -11.40
CA MET A 187 -5.22 3.25 -11.33
C MET A 187 -4.09 2.41 -11.93
N ARG A 188 -3.04 3.08 -12.36
CA ARG A 188 -1.80 2.44 -12.80
C ARG A 188 -0.98 2.01 -11.60
N VAL A 189 -0.26 0.89 -11.70
CA VAL A 189 0.47 0.33 -10.56
C VAL A 189 1.92 0.04 -10.93
N LEU A 190 2.82 0.60 -10.13
CA LEU A 190 4.22 0.24 -10.07
C LEU A 190 4.45 -0.48 -8.74
N ALA A 191 5.02 -1.68 -8.79
CA ALA A 191 5.36 -2.41 -7.58
C ALA A 191 6.85 -2.30 -7.25
N VAL A 192 7.16 -2.35 -5.94
CA VAL A 192 8.52 -2.51 -5.41
C VAL A 192 8.62 -3.86 -4.68
N SER A 193 9.70 -4.58 -4.95
CA SER A 193 9.94 -5.93 -4.43
C SER A 193 10.66 -5.89 -3.08
N THR A 194 10.13 -5.11 -2.16
CA THR A 194 10.63 -4.98 -0.79
C THR A 194 10.10 -6.09 0.12
N THR A 195 8.90 -6.55 -0.16
CA THR A 195 8.16 -7.50 0.67
C THR A 195 7.95 -8.85 -0.02
N TYR A 196 7.67 -8.84 -1.31
CA TYR A 196 7.51 -10.04 -2.13
C TYR A 196 8.61 -10.16 -3.19
N PRO A 197 8.98 -11.39 -3.60
CA PRO A 197 9.81 -11.61 -4.79
C PRO A 197 9.19 -10.98 -6.04
N LEU A 198 10.05 -10.48 -6.94
CA LEU A 198 9.62 -9.82 -8.19
C LEU A 198 8.59 -10.63 -8.98
N GLU A 199 8.78 -11.96 -9.01
CA GLU A 199 7.98 -12.90 -9.79
C GLU A 199 6.53 -12.97 -9.29
N MET A 200 6.30 -12.67 -8.03
CA MET A 200 4.97 -12.68 -7.42
C MET A 200 4.18 -11.39 -7.70
N LEU A 201 4.86 -10.29 -8.02
CA LEU A 201 4.23 -8.97 -8.23
C LEU A 201 3.80 -8.72 -9.68
N ASN A 202 3.65 -9.77 -10.49
CA ASN A 202 3.39 -9.73 -11.92
C ASN A 202 2.01 -9.14 -12.32
N GLU A 203 1.14 -8.90 -11.35
CA GLU A 203 -0.12 -8.17 -11.56
C GLU A 203 0.09 -6.65 -11.67
N ALA A 204 1.25 -6.11 -11.25
CA ALA A 204 1.61 -4.71 -11.47
C ALA A 204 2.06 -4.47 -12.93
N GLU A 205 1.91 -3.25 -13.43
CA GLU A 205 2.37 -2.89 -14.78
C GLU A 205 3.90 -2.90 -14.89
N LEU A 206 4.57 -2.54 -13.82
CA LEU A 206 6.04 -2.57 -13.69
C LEU A 206 6.41 -3.00 -12.27
N VAL A 207 7.55 -3.70 -12.16
CA VAL A 207 8.11 -4.12 -10.87
C VAL A 207 9.58 -3.70 -10.82
N PHE A 208 9.97 -3.05 -9.72
CA PHE A 208 11.35 -2.67 -9.42
C PHE A 208 11.79 -3.27 -8.09
N ARG A 209 13.09 -3.34 -7.84
CA ARG A 209 13.60 -3.86 -6.56
C ARG A 209 13.32 -2.91 -5.39
N GLY A 210 13.30 -1.60 -5.66
CA GLY A 210 13.03 -0.56 -4.67
C GLY A 210 13.02 0.81 -5.30
N LEU A 211 12.70 1.84 -4.52
CA LEU A 211 12.64 3.23 -4.98
C LEU A 211 14.03 3.81 -5.30
N HIS A 212 15.09 3.20 -4.78
CA HIS A 212 16.49 3.59 -5.08
C HIS A 212 16.91 3.31 -6.52
N ASP A 213 16.20 2.42 -7.22
CA ASP A 213 16.52 2.04 -8.60
C ASP A 213 15.92 2.99 -9.65
N MET A 214 15.14 3.99 -9.23
CA MET A 214 14.41 4.82 -10.18
C MET A 214 14.21 6.26 -9.69
N THR A 215 13.83 7.13 -10.63
CA THR A 215 13.28 8.45 -10.36
C THR A 215 11.80 8.48 -10.74
N PRO A 216 11.00 9.46 -10.26
CA PRO A 216 9.61 9.63 -10.70
C PRO A 216 9.46 9.74 -12.21
N GLN A 217 10.42 10.40 -12.88
CA GLN A 217 10.40 10.56 -14.34
C GLN A 217 10.65 9.22 -15.04
N THR A 218 11.69 8.48 -14.63
CA THR A 218 11.99 7.16 -15.24
C THR A 218 10.86 6.14 -15.01
N ALA A 219 10.18 6.21 -13.86
CA ALA A 219 9.02 5.38 -13.59
C ALA A 219 7.86 5.67 -14.56
N ILE A 220 7.57 6.95 -14.82
CA ILE A 220 6.50 7.36 -15.74
C ILE A 220 6.87 7.02 -17.19
N ASP A 221 8.12 7.25 -17.61
CA ASP A 221 8.58 6.93 -18.96
C ASP A 221 8.51 5.43 -19.24
N ALA A 222 8.91 4.61 -18.27
CA ALA A 222 8.82 3.15 -18.36
C ALA A 222 7.35 2.67 -18.46
N LEU A 223 6.44 3.28 -17.69
CA LEU A 223 5.01 2.99 -17.79
C LEU A 223 4.46 3.36 -19.17
N ALA A 224 4.83 4.52 -19.72
CA ALA A 224 4.38 4.94 -21.05
C ALA A 224 4.81 3.93 -22.14
N LEU A 225 6.04 3.42 -22.05
CA LEU A 225 6.56 2.40 -22.97
C LEU A 225 5.84 1.05 -22.82
N ALA A 226 5.50 0.64 -21.59
CA ALA A 226 4.76 -0.59 -21.34
C ALA A 226 3.34 -0.53 -21.95
N GLY A 227 2.64 0.59 -21.79
CA GLY A 227 1.31 0.81 -22.38
C GLY A 227 1.31 0.78 -23.91
N SER A 228 2.35 1.31 -24.54
CA SER A 228 2.48 1.30 -26.01
C SER A 228 2.69 -0.10 -26.59
N ARG A 229 3.39 -0.98 -25.88
CA ARG A 229 3.61 -2.38 -26.29
C ARG A 229 2.32 -3.21 -26.22
N CYS A 230 1.46 -2.95 -25.24
CA CYS A 230 0.19 -3.65 -25.09
C CYS A 230 -0.80 -3.27 -26.21
N GLN A 231 -0.78 -2.03 -26.70
CA GLN A 231 -1.61 -1.57 -27.81
C GLN A 231 -1.15 -2.13 -29.16
N SER A 232 0.16 -2.25 -29.39
CA SER A 232 0.69 -2.82 -30.63
C SER A 232 0.44 -4.32 -30.79
N ALA A 233 0.38 -5.06 -29.67
CA ALA A 233 0.05 -6.50 -29.69
C ALA A 233 -1.45 -6.78 -29.95
N ALA A 234 -2.33 -5.83 -29.65
CA ALA A 234 -3.77 -5.97 -29.87
C ALA A 234 -4.20 -5.78 -31.35
N PHE A 235 -3.35 -5.22 -32.19
CA PHE A 235 -3.64 -4.96 -33.61
C PHE A 235 -3.06 -5.99 -34.59
N SER A 236 -2.35 -7.01 -34.11
CA SER A 236 -1.87 -8.11 -34.93
C SER A 236 -2.82 -9.32 -34.89
N THR A 237 -4.02 -9.20 -35.44
CA THR A 237 -4.81 -10.36 -35.83
C THR A 237 -4.25 -10.88 -37.15
N PRO A 238 -3.91 -12.18 -37.28
CA PRO A 238 -3.57 -12.74 -38.56
C PRO A 238 -4.82 -12.70 -39.45
N SER A 239 -4.70 -12.11 -40.65
CA SER A 239 -5.67 -12.24 -41.71
C SER A 239 -5.85 -13.72 -42.00
N LYS A 240 -7.07 -14.23 -41.82
CA LYS A 240 -7.48 -15.50 -42.40
C LYS A 240 -7.74 -15.23 -43.89
N ASP A 241 -6.77 -15.55 -44.68
CA ASP A 241 -6.98 -15.77 -46.12
C ASP A 241 -6.61 -17.22 -46.44
N GLU A 242 -7.61 -17.87 -47.03
CA GLU A 242 -7.66 -19.16 -47.72
C GLU A 242 -7.67 -20.45 -46.90
#